data_0b8ffe9b8caf648ea01a48aff8b30745
#
_entry.id   0b8ffe9b8caf648ea01a48aff8b30745
#
_cell.length_a   1.000
_cell.length_b   1.000
_cell.length_c   1.000
_cell.angle_alpha   90.00
_cell.angle_beta   90.00
_cell.angle_gamma   90.00
#
_symmetry.space_group_name_H-M   'P 1'
#
loop_
_entity.id
_entity.type
_entity.pdbx_description
1 polymer ?
#
loop_
_entity_poly.entity_id
_entity_poly.type
_entity_poly.pdbx_seq_one_letter_code
_entity_poly.pdbx_strand_id
1 'polypeptide(L)'
;MPTLKQVVDVLETLYPLRYAEDWDEPGLIVGDLAANVDRIAFAADPTAAVVDEAIRRGANLLICHHPLFFRAVHQVSGLGARGDTVRRLHAAGCALWVGHTNADAAPRGVGQAAADAFGLIDQRPLVPMRTEGDTVGLGRIGRLREPVPFESFVRRVAAALPHTEYGVQGCGPADQMVETVAILPGSGDSLFDEVRASGADVYVTSDLRHHPATDAIEQARYEASLRARGIMIGHGDARIRPLLVNTPHSAIESLWFDYAVHDVPEAVERATGERPEIERITIVTDPWTICVR
;
A
#
# COMPACT_ATOMS: atom_id res chain seq x y z
N MET A 1 19.19 -24.55 3.36
CA MET A 1 18.35 -23.54 2.66
C MET A 1 16.89 -23.89 2.94
N PRO A 2 16.06 -22.93 3.33
CA PRO A 2 14.65 -23.17 3.58
C PRO A 2 13.93 -23.56 2.29
N THR A 3 12.89 -24.36 2.39
CA THR A 3 12.00 -24.64 1.27
C THR A 3 11.03 -23.49 1.06
N LEU A 4 10.47 -23.38 -0.16
CA LEU A 4 9.43 -22.39 -0.46
C LEU A 4 8.24 -22.55 0.49
N LYS A 5 7.86 -23.79 0.83
CA LYS A 5 6.78 -24.04 1.81
C LYS A 5 7.07 -23.38 3.16
N GLN A 6 8.29 -23.53 3.69
CA GLN A 6 8.66 -22.92 4.97
C GLN A 6 8.64 -21.39 4.90
N VAL A 7 9.10 -20.80 3.78
CA VAL A 7 9.05 -19.35 3.59
C VAL A 7 7.62 -18.85 3.47
N VAL A 8 6.75 -19.56 2.74
CA VAL A 8 5.32 -19.22 2.63
C VAL A 8 4.64 -19.26 4.00
N ASP A 9 4.92 -20.28 4.84
CA ASP A 9 4.35 -20.34 6.19
C ASP A 9 4.76 -19.15 7.06
N VAL A 10 5.99 -18.66 6.89
CA VAL A 10 6.46 -17.44 7.57
C VAL A 10 5.74 -16.20 7.03
N LEU A 11 5.60 -16.08 5.70
CA LEU A 11 4.89 -14.95 5.09
C LEU A 11 3.42 -14.91 5.54
N GLU A 12 2.75 -16.06 5.60
CA GLU A 12 1.36 -16.15 6.05
C GLU A 12 1.20 -16.01 7.58
N THR A 13 2.31 -16.06 8.33
CA THR A 13 2.33 -15.65 9.74
C THR A 13 2.46 -14.14 9.90
N LEU A 14 3.30 -13.49 9.08
CA LEU A 14 3.48 -12.04 9.09
C LEU A 14 2.28 -11.30 8.47
N TYR A 15 1.75 -11.85 7.38
CA TYR A 15 0.66 -11.29 6.57
C TYR A 15 -0.43 -12.36 6.35
N PRO A 16 -1.21 -12.72 7.38
CA PRO A 16 -2.19 -13.80 7.31
C PRO A 16 -3.20 -13.61 6.17
N LEU A 17 -3.44 -14.66 5.38
CA LEU A 17 -4.37 -14.59 4.24
C LEU A 17 -5.81 -14.25 4.66
N ARG A 18 -6.21 -14.58 5.91
CA ARG A 18 -7.52 -14.21 6.46
C ARG A 18 -7.72 -12.71 6.69
N TYR A 19 -6.67 -11.90 6.52
CA TYR A 19 -6.77 -10.44 6.56
C TYR A 19 -7.12 -9.83 5.19
N ALA A 20 -7.15 -10.66 4.14
CA ALA A 20 -7.54 -10.20 2.81
C ALA A 20 -9.03 -9.85 2.75
N GLU A 21 -9.35 -8.90 1.88
CA GLU A 21 -10.74 -8.61 1.51
C GLU A 21 -11.37 -9.81 0.80
N ASP A 22 -12.67 -10.01 0.95
CA ASP A 22 -13.42 -11.18 0.42
C ASP A 22 -13.30 -11.38 -1.10
N TRP A 23 -12.95 -10.35 -1.83
CA TRP A 23 -12.77 -10.39 -3.30
C TRP A 23 -11.35 -10.69 -3.75
N ASP A 24 -10.38 -10.71 -2.82
CA ASP A 24 -8.96 -10.78 -3.10
C ASP A 24 -8.40 -12.19 -2.84
N GLU A 25 -7.45 -12.61 -3.66
CA GLU A 25 -6.82 -13.94 -3.61
C GLU A 25 -5.28 -13.81 -3.56
N PRO A 26 -4.71 -13.24 -2.46
CA PRO A 26 -3.26 -13.12 -2.30
C PRO A 26 -2.61 -14.46 -1.94
N GLY A 27 -1.30 -14.45 -1.71
CA GLY A 27 -0.52 -15.61 -1.33
C GLY A 27 0.37 -16.14 -2.45
N LEU A 28 0.64 -17.46 -2.45
CA LEU A 28 1.51 -18.06 -3.45
C LEU A 28 0.80 -18.22 -4.80
N ILE A 29 1.29 -17.51 -5.82
CA ILE A 29 0.72 -17.49 -7.17
C ILE A 29 1.44 -18.45 -8.13
N VAL A 30 2.77 -18.50 -8.04
CA VAL A 30 3.63 -19.38 -8.85
C VAL A 30 4.71 -19.96 -7.95
N GLY A 31 4.95 -21.26 -8.02
CA GLY A 31 6.08 -21.87 -7.30
C GLY A 31 5.95 -23.36 -7.08
N ASP A 32 7.08 -24.00 -6.80
CA ASP A 32 7.19 -25.37 -6.33
C ASP A 32 7.51 -25.33 -4.82
N LEU A 33 6.60 -25.84 -4.01
CA LEU A 33 6.73 -25.84 -2.53
C LEU A 33 7.98 -26.56 -2.01
N ALA A 34 8.54 -27.48 -2.79
CA ALA A 34 9.76 -28.22 -2.44
C ALA A 34 11.05 -27.50 -2.86
N ALA A 35 10.95 -26.46 -3.70
CA ALA A 35 12.13 -25.70 -4.15
C ALA A 35 12.80 -24.97 -2.97
N ASN A 36 14.13 -24.85 -3.04
CA ASN A 36 14.88 -24.06 -2.06
C ASN A 36 14.78 -22.57 -2.36
N VAL A 37 14.77 -21.77 -1.30
CA VAL A 37 14.76 -20.29 -1.39
C VAL A 37 15.97 -19.75 -0.63
N ASP A 38 16.96 -19.25 -1.35
CA ASP A 38 18.14 -18.60 -0.80
C ASP A 38 18.20 -17.10 -1.10
N ARG A 39 17.45 -16.63 -2.10
CA ARG A 39 17.38 -15.21 -2.47
C ARG A 39 15.94 -14.76 -2.75
N ILE A 40 15.52 -13.72 -2.03
CA ILE A 40 14.16 -13.13 -2.12
C ILE A 40 14.27 -11.73 -2.71
N ALA A 41 13.52 -11.46 -3.77
CA ALA A 41 13.34 -10.14 -4.35
C ALA A 41 12.00 -9.52 -3.93
N PHE A 42 11.98 -8.19 -3.76
CA PHE A 42 10.78 -7.41 -3.41
C PHE A 42 10.53 -6.32 -4.45
N ALA A 43 9.29 -6.18 -4.88
CA ALA A 43 8.83 -5.11 -5.78
C ALA A 43 7.33 -4.86 -5.62
N ALA A 44 6.84 -3.65 -5.98
CA ALA A 44 5.40 -3.35 -5.91
C ALA A 44 4.60 -4.21 -6.90
N ASP A 45 5.01 -4.27 -8.14
CA ASP A 45 4.27 -4.89 -9.25
C ASP A 45 5.07 -6.00 -9.93
N PRO A 46 4.46 -7.13 -10.33
CA PRO A 46 5.09 -8.18 -11.11
C PRO A 46 5.10 -7.85 -12.61
N THR A 47 5.57 -6.64 -12.97
CA THR A 47 5.72 -6.23 -14.37
C THR A 47 6.82 -7.03 -15.08
N ALA A 48 6.82 -7.05 -16.42
CA ALA A 48 7.83 -7.75 -17.19
C ALA A 48 9.26 -7.30 -16.80
N ALA A 49 9.47 -6.00 -16.63
CA ALA A 49 10.77 -5.44 -16.24
C ALA A 49 11.21 -5.86 -14.83
N VAL A 50 10.28 -5.91 -13.88
CA VAL A 50 10.54 -6.39 -12.51
C VAL A 50 10.88 -7.88 -12.52
N VAL A 51 10.13 -8.69 -13.26
CA VAL A 51 10.36 -10.13 -13.37
C VAL A 51 11.71 -10.42 -14.04
N ASP A 52 12.07 -9.68 -15.11
CA ASP A 52 13.40 -9.80 -15.73
C ASP A 52 14.51 -9.47 -14.75
N GLU A 53 14.35 -8.43 -13.97
CA GLU A 53 15.34 -8.02 -12.99
C GLU A 53 15.48 -9.03 -11.84
N ALA A 54 14.36 -9.56 -11.32
CA ALA A 54 14.38 -10.61 -10.30
C ALA A 54 15.12 -11.87 -10.79
N ILE A 55 14.82 -12.32 -12.00
CA ILE A 55 15.48 -13.47 -12.64
C ILE A 55 16.97 -13.18 -12.87
N ARG A 56 17.32 -11.99 -13.37
CA ARG A 56 18.72 -11.58 -13.60
C ARG A 56 19.54 -11.56 -12.31
N ARG A 57 18.93 -11.18 -11.19
CA ARG A 57 19.56 -11.21 -9.85
C ARG A 57 19.58 -12.61 -9.22
N GLY A 58 18.98 -13.61 -9.88
CA GLY A 58 18.94 -15.00 -9.41
C GLY A 58 17.98 -15.21 -8.22
N ALA A 59 16.91 -14.40 -8.11
CA ALA A 59 15.91 -14.59 -7.07
C ALA A 59 15.16 -15.91 -7.27
N ASN A 60 14.97 -16.66 -6.18
CA ASN A 60 14.15 -17.88 -6.15
C ASN A 60 12.71 -17.57 -5.75
N LEU A 61 12.49 -16.41 -5.12
CA LEU A 61 11.17 -15.92 -4.74
C LEU A 61 11.09 -14.42 -5.03
N LEU A 62 10.07 -14.01 -5.76
CA LEU A 62 9.66 -12.63 -5.91
C LEU A 62 8.43 -12.39 -5.02
N ILE A 63 8.52 -11.40 -4.14
CA ILE A 63 7.40 -10.94 -3.31
C ILE A 63 6.92 -9.61 -3.89
N CYS A 64 5.65 -9.59 -4.32
CA CYS A 64 5.00 -8.38 -4.81
C CYS A 64 3.85 -7.96 -3.90
N HIS A 65 3.49 -6.68 -3.98
CA HIS A 65 2.25 -6.20 -3.39
C HIS A 65 1.08 -6.49 -4.32
N HIS A 66 1.15 -6.10 -5.57
CA HIS A 66 0.07 -6.29 -6.52
C HIS A 66 -0.03 -7.71 -7.08
N PRO A 67 -1.27 -8.23 -7.24
CA PRO A 67 -1.50 -9.55 -7.80
C PRO A 67 -1.21 -9.60 -9.30
N LEU A 68 -0.63 -10.71 -9.75
CA LEU A 68 -0.50 -10.99 -11.17
C LEU A 68 -1.88 -11.21 -11.82
N PHE A 69 -2.82 -11.79 -11.08
CA PHE A 69 -4.18 -12.06 -11.51
C PHE A 69 -5.20 -11.42 -10.56
N PHE A 70 -5.81 -10.33 -11.00
CA PHE A 70 -6.89 -9.65 -10.26
C PHE A 70 -8.24 -10.37 -10.34
N ARG A 71 -8.38 -11.29 -11.30
CA ARG A 71 -9.59 -12.08 -11.53
C ARG A 71 -9.19 -13.47 -11.95
N ALA A 72 -10.07 -14.45 -11.70
CA ALA A 72 -9.90 -15.82 -12.17
C ALA A 72 -9.62 -15.86 -13.68
N VAL A 73 -8.67 -16.71 -14.08
CA VAL A 73 -8.30 -16.90 -15.48
C VAL A 73 -8.55 -18.34 -15.91
N HIS A 74 -8.97 -18.53 -17.15
CA HIS A 74 -9.20 -19.86 -17.73
C HIS A 74 -7.99 -20.40 -18.49
N GLN A 75 -7.03 -19.53 -18.82
CA GLN A 75 -5.87 -19.90 -19.64
C GLN A 75 -4.61 -19.20 -19.14
N VAL A 76 -3.52 -19.97 -19.05
CA VAL A 76 -2.17 -19.47 -18.82
C VAL A 76 -1.33 -19.86 -20.03
N SER A 77 -1.15 -18.93 -20.98
CA SER A 77 -0.44 -19.17 -22.24
C SER A 77 0.40 -17.97 -22.63
N GLY A 78 1.36 -18.17 -23.54
CA GLY A 78 2.20 -17.11 -24.10
C GLY A 78 1.47 -16.10 -25.02
N LEU A 79 0.15 -16.24 -25.21
CA LEU A 79 -0.65 -15.25 -25.93
C LEU A 79 -0.94 -13.98 -25.11
N GLY A 80 -0.77 -14.04 -23.77
CA GLY A 80 -0.98 -12.91 -22.89
C GLY A 80 0.23 -12.65 -21.99
N ALA A 81 0.49 -11.37 -21.67
CA ALA A 81 1.63 -10.96 -20.85
C ALA A 81 1.69 -11.70 -19.49
N ARG A 82 0.54 -11.89 -18.82
CA ARG A 82 0.47 -12.60 -17.54
C ARG A 82 0.84 -14.08 -17.67
N GLY A 83 0.40 -14.74 -18.73
CA GLY A 83 0.80 -16.13 -19.01
C GLY A 83 2.28 -16.27 -19.35
N ASP A 84 2.86 -15.32 -20.09
CA ASP A 84 4.30 -15.26 -20.33
C ASP A 84 5.09 -15.02 -19.03
N THR A 85 4.60 -14.16 -18.14
CA THR A 85 5.19 -13.96 -16.80
C THR A 85 5.25 -15.27 -16.02
N VAL A 86 4.16 -16.04 -15.94
CA VAL A 86 4.15 -17.35 -15.29
C VAL A 86 5.17 -18.30 -15.90
N ARG A 87 5.19 -18.39 -17.25
CA ARG A 87 6.16 -19.22 -17.98
C ARG A 87 7.60 -18.86 -17.64
N ARG A 88 7.93 -17.56 -17.60
CA ARG A 88 9.29 -17.08 -17.33
C ARG A 88 9.71 -17.35 -15.89
N LEU A 89 8.84 -17.06 -14.92
CA LEU A 89 9.07 -17.36 -13.51
C LEU A 89 9.31 -18.85 -13.30
N HIS A 90 8.43 -19.69 -13.86
CA HIS A 90 8.55 -21.14 -13.77
C HIS A 90 9.84 -21.67 -14.40
N ALA A 91 10.18 -21.19 -15.60
CA ALA A 91 11.41 -21.61 -16.31
C ALA A 91 12.70 -21.18 -15.56
N ALA A 92 12.64 -20.10 -14.81
CA ALA A 92 13.76 -19.61 -13.99
C ALA A 92 13.81 -20.21 -12.58
N GLY A 93 12.83 -21.03 -12.18
CA GLY A 93 12.72 -21.53 -10.81
C GLY A 93 12.45 -20.42 -9.79
N CYS A 94 11.84 -19.31 -10.21
CA CYS A 94 11.49 -18.19 -9.35
C CYS A 94 10.01 -18.26 -9.01
N ALA A 95 9.69 -18.37 -7.73
CA ALA A 95 8.32 -18.33 -7.24
C ALA A 95 7.79 -16.87 -7.19
N LEU A 96 6.47 -16.70 -7.19
CA LEU A 96 5.80 -15.42 -6.95
C LEU A 96 4.83 -15.57 -5.78
N TRP A 97 5.05 -14.77 -4.74
CA TRP A 97 4.10 -14.60 -3.63
C TRP A 97 3.59 -13.15 -3.62
N VAL A 98 2.32 -12.98 -3.32
CA VAL A 98 1.63 -11.69 -3.30
C VAL A 98 1.08 -11.41 -1.91
N GLY A 99 1.46 -10.26 -1.35
CA GLY A 99 0.84 -9.68 -0.16
C GLY A 99 0.08 -8.43 -0.57
N HIS A 100 -1.22 -8.56 -0.76
CA HIS A 100 -2.10 -7.49 -1.24
C HIS A 100 -2.94 -6.94 -0.08
N THR A 101 -4.27 -7.06 -0.10
CA THR A 101 -5.11 -6.51 0.97
C THR A 101 -4.84 -7.13 2.34
N ASN A 102 -4.32 -8.36 2.40
CA ASN A 102 -3.83 -8.95 3.65
C ASN A 102 -2.60 -8.21 4.22
N ALA A 103 -1.70 -7.73 3.36
CA ALA A 103 -0.56 -6.91 3.77
C ALA A 103 -0.99 -5.47 4.11
N ASP A 104 -2.04 -4.93 3.45
CA ASP A 104 -2.62 -3.64 3.81
C ASP A 104 -3.16 -3.62 5.23
N ALA A 105 -3.83 -4.69 5.63
CA ALA A 105 -4.47 -4.80 6.95
C ALA A 105 -3.50 -5.19 8.08
N ALA A 106 -2.37 -5.81 7.76
CA ALA A 106 -1.44 -6.34 8.74
C ALA A 106 -0.75 -5.26 9.59
N PRO A 107 -0.43 -5.54 10.87
CA PRO A 107 0.54 -4.76 11.61
C PRO A 107 1.89 -4.77 10.88
N ARG A 108 2.58 -3.60 10.83
CA ARG A 108 3.80 -3.41 10.01
C ARG A 108 3.58 -3.71 8.51
N GLY A 109 2.32 -3.59 8.07
CA GLY A 109 1.93 -3.67 6.67
C GLY A 109 2.00 -2.32 5.96
N VAL A 110 1.36 -2.25 4.79
CA VAL A 110 1.45 -1.12 3.86
C VAL A 110 0.94 0.19 4.48
N GLY A 111 -0.23 0.13 5.15
CA GLY A 111 -0.83 1.32 5.78
C GLY A 111 0.03 1.91 6.90
N GLN A 112 0.64 1.06 7.74
CA GLN A 112 1.52 1.52 8.81
C GLN A 112 2.84 2.07 8.27
N ALA A 113 3.42 1.44 7.25
CA ALA A 113 4.65 1.92 6.62
C ALA A 113 4.48 3.34 6.06
N ALA A 114 3.36 3.61 5.39
CA ALA A 114 3.03 4.95 4.90
C ALA A 114 2.83 5.95 6.05
N ALA A 115 2.13 5.56 7.10
CA ALA A 115 1.90 6.42 8.26
C ALA A 115 3.20 6.81 8.97
N ASP A 116 4.12 5.86 9.14
CA ASP A 116 5.44 6.12 9.73
C ASP A 116 6.30 7.01 8.82
N ALA A 117 6.31 6.75 7.51
CA ALA A 117 7.05 7.57 6.55
C ALA A 117 6.58 9.04 6.54
N PHE A 118 5.29 9.28 6.77
CA PHE A 118 4.73 10.63 6.87
C PHE A 118 4.85 11.24 8.27
N GLY A 119 5.38 10.49 9.24
CA GLY A 119 5.69 10.97 10.60
C GLY A 119 4.46 11.02 11.53
N LEU A 120 3.49 10.15 11.32
CA LEU A 120 2.33 10.06 12.19
C LEU A 120 2.66 9.34 13.52
N ILE A 121 2.07 9.83 14.58
CA ILE A 121 2.05 9.23 15.91
C ILE A 121 0.61 8.85 16.31
N ASP A 122 0.46 8.10 17.39
CA ASP A 122 -0.84 7.66 17.95
C ASP A 122 -1.71 6.95 16.88
N GLN A 123 -1.07 6.09 16.10
CA GLN A 123 -1.70 5.42 14.98
C GLN A 123 -2.65 4.31 15.40
N ARG A 124 -3.75 4.18 14.65
CA ARG A 124 -4.66 3.04 14.71
C ARG A 124 -5.22 2.74 13.31
N PRO A 125 -5.77 1.55 13.08
CA PRO A 125 -6.47 1.29 11.82
C PRO A 125 -7.58 2.30 11.55
N LEU A 126 -7.72 2.74 10.30
CA LEU A 126 -8.84 3.57 9.86
C LEU A 126 -10.13 2.73 9.85
N VAL A 127 -10.06 1.52 9.29
CA VAL A 127 -11.12 0.52 9.31
C VAL A 127 -10.63 -0.72 10.05
N PRO A 128 -10.92 -0.85 11.36
CA PRO A 128 -10.40 -1.96 12.16
C PRO A 128 -11.09 -3.29 11.83
N MET A 129 -10.32 -4.36 11.76
CA MET A 129 -10.81 -5.75 11.72
C MET A 129 -11.00 -6.25 13.17
N ARG A 130 -12.17 -5.96 13.75
CA ARG A 130 -12.43 -6.17 15.18
C ARG A 130 -12.25 -7.60 15.68
N THR A 131 -12.37 -8.59 14.81
CA THR A 131 -12.15 -10.01 15.14
C THR A 131 -10.68 -10.40 15.27
N GLU A 132 -9.77 -9.56 14.72
CA GLU A 132 -8.34 -9.85 14.62
C GLU A 132 -7.48 -8.99 15.55
N GLY A 133 -8.11 -8.12 16.34
CA GLY A 133 -7.45 -7.25 17.32
C GLY A 133 -7.36 -5.78 16.90
N ASP A 134 -6.91 -4.95 17.83
CA ASP A 134 -6.96 -3.48 17.72
C ASP A 134 -5.94 -2.89 16.73
N THR A 135 -4.96 -3.68 16.30
CA THR A 135 -3.87 -3.22 15.41
C THR A 135 -4.04 -3.66 13.96
N VAL A 136 -5.00 -4.54 13.71
CA VAL A 136 -5.30 -5.11 12.38
C VAL A 136 -6.44 -4.34 11.73
N GLY A 137 -6.29 -3.99 10.46
CA GLY A 137 -7.33 -3.32 9.68
C GLY A 137 -6.76 -2.40 8.60
N LEU A 138 -7.63 -2.01 7.68
CA LEU A 138 -7.26 -1.22 6.51
C LEU A 138 -6.91 0.22 6.86
N GLY A 139 -5.92 0.73 6.16
CA GLY A 139 -5.43 2.09 6.32
C GLY A 139 -4.93 2.40 7.72
N ARG A 140 -4.59 3.65 7.96
CA ARG A 140 -4.21 4.18 9.29
C ARG A 140 -4.79 5.57 9.49
N ILE A 141 -5.09 5.90 10.74
CA ILE A 141 -5.33 7.26 11.17
C ILE A 141 -4.41 7.55 12.34
N GLY A 142 -3.81 8.75 12.34
CA GLY A 142 -2.89 9.19 13.37
C GLY A 142 -2.77 10.70 13.39
N ARG A 143 -1.84 11.22 14.18
CA ARG A 143 -1.61 12.66 14.30
C ARG A 143 -0.18 13.02 13.90
N LEU A 144 0.00 14.19 13.35
CA LEU A 144 1.30 14.85 13.27
C LEU A 144 1.73 15.30 14.69
N ARG A 145 3.03 15.34 14.96
CA ARG A 145 3.55 15.84 16.24
C ARG A 145 3.14 17.28 16.52
N GLU A 146 3.09 18.08 15.47
CA GLU A 146 2.67 19.48 15.45
C GLU A 146 1.82 19.73 14.21
N PRO A 147 0.77 20.56 14.32
CA PRO A 147 0.01 20.99 13.15
C PRO A 147 0.92 21.71 12.15
N VAL A 148 0.70 21.45 10.86
CA VAL A 148 1.45 22.10 9.77
C VAL A 148 0.48 22.62 8.69
N PRO A 149 0.87 23.64 7.89
CA PRO A 149 0.10 24.01 6.73
C PRO A 149 -0.08 22.84 5.74
N PHE A 150 -1.24 22.73 5.12
CA PHE A 150 -1.58 21.64 4.21
C PHE A 150 -0.56 21.48 3.07
N GLU A 151 -0.12 22.58 2.45
CA GLU A 151 0.92 22.53 1.42
C GLU A 151 2.23 21.91 1.94
N SER A 152 2.62 22.26 3.16
CA SER A 152 3.83 21.67 3.80
C SER A 152 3.68 20.18 4.02
N PHE A 153 2.47 19.72 4.39
CA PHE A 153 2.18 18.31 4.51
C PHE A 153 2.23 17.58 3.16
N VAL A 154 1.62 18.13 2.10
CA VAL A 154 1.68 17.58 0.73
C VAL A 154 3.13 17.45 0.26
N ARG A 155 3.97 18.46 0.52
CA ARG A 155 5.42 18.41 0.22
C ARG A 155 6.14 17.32 1.03
N ARG A 156 5.77 17.11 2.30
CA ARG A 156 6.30 16.01 3.13
C ARG A 156 5.95 14.64 2.54
N VAL A 157 4.69 14.44 2.15
CA VAL A 157 4.25 13.21 1.47
C VAL A 157 5.07 12.99 0.20
N ALA A 158 5.18 14.00 -0.67
CA ALA A 158 5.95 13.91 -1.91
C ALA A 158 7.44 13.56 -1.67
N ALA A 159 8.06 14.12 -0.62
CA ALA A 159 9.45 13.86 -0.29
C ALA A 159 9.71 12.46 0.28
N ALA A 160 8.69 11.82 0.84
CA ALA A 160 8.78 10.45 1.40
C ALA A 160 8.60 9.36 0.34
N LEU A 161 8.06 9.69 -0.83
CA LEU A 161 7.76 8.73 -1.89
C LEU A 161 8.88 8.66 -2.94
N PRO A 162 9.07 7.49 -3.60
CA PRO A 162 9.83 7.42 -4.82
C PRO A 162 9.31 8.42 -5.86
N HIS A 163 10.22 9.04 -6.59
CA HIS A 163 9.87 10.00 -7.63
C HIS A 163 9.13 9.31 -8.78
N THR A 164 8.01 9.91 -9.22
CA THR A 164 7.26 9.52 -10.42
C THR A 164 6.88 10.76 -11.22
N GLU A 165 6.61 10.61 -12.52
CA GLU A 165 6.13 11.72 -13.37
C GLU A 165 4.70 12.15 -12.99
N TYR A 166 3.91 11.27 -12.37
CA TYR A 166 2.57 11.58 -11.87
C TYR A 166 2.60 12.60 -10.74
N GLY A 167 3.56 12.47 -9.81
CA GLY A 167 3.71 13.34 -8.65
C GLY A 167 2.60 13.19 -7.62
N VAL A 168 2.60 14.09 -6.63
CA VAL A 168 1.60 14.14 -5.54
C VAL A 168 0.71 15.38 -5.72
N GLN A 169 -0.59 15.21 -5.60
CA GLN A 169 -1.59 16.25 -5.81
C GLN A 169 -2.33 16.54 -4.51
N GLY A 170 -2.55 17.80 -4.18
CA GLY A 170 -3.31 18.23 -3.01
C GLY A 170 -4.59 18.97 -3.42
N CYS A 171 -5.70 18.74 -2.71
CA CYS A 171 -6.97 19.44 -2.90
C CYS A 171 -7.43 20.05 -1.59
N GLY A 172 -7.41 21.40 -1.52
CA GLY A 172 -7.82 22.20 -0.38
C GLY A 172 -7.02 23.49 -0.23
N PRO A 173 -7.35 24.36 0.77
CA PRO A 173 -6.58 25.57 1.07
C PRO A 173 -5.15 25.23 1.51
N ALA A 174 -4.16 25.82 0.85
CA ALA A 174 -2.74 25.54 1.07
C ALA A 174 -2.25 25.87 2.49
N ASP A 175 -2.83 26.89 3.10
CA ASP A 175 -2.48 27.43 4.40
C ASP A 175 -3.31 26.84 5.58
N GLN A 176 -4.35 26.04 5.30
CA GLN A 176 -5.12 25.41 6.36
C GLN A 176 -4.23 24.49 7.19
N MET A 177 -4.24 24.70 8.51
CA MET A 177 -3.49 23.85 9.45
C MET A 177 -4.12 22.46 9.54
N VAL A 178 -3.29 21.43 9.45
CA VAL A 178 -3.68 20.02 9.49
C VAL A 178 -2.86 19.29 10.56
N GLU A 179 -3.51 18.39 11.29
CA GLU A 179 -2.89 17.59 12.36
C GLU A 179 -3.29 16.12 12.25
N THR A 180 -4.58 15.82 12.11
CA THR A 180 -5.09 14.46 12.04
C THR A 180 -5.15 13.99 10.59
N VAL A 181 -4.49 12.87 10.30
CA VAL A 181 -4.33 12.34 8.94
C VAL A 181 -4.86 10.92 8.87
N ALA A 182 -5.78 10.67 7.94
CA ALA A 182 -6.18 9.34 7.52
C ALA A 182 -5.38 8.95 6.26
N ILE A 183 -4.93 7.71 6.20
CA ILE A 183 -4.13 7.18 5.09
C ILE A 183 -4.71 5.83 4.68
N LEU A 184 -4.95 5.64 3.39
CA LEU A 184 -5.13 4.36 2.75
C LEU A 184 -4.24 4.32 1.52
N PRO A 185 -3.07 3.62 1.54
CA PRO A 185 -2.31 3.36 0.33
C PRO A 185 -3.18 2.62 -0.70
N GLY A 186 -2.93 2.86 -1.97
CA GLY A 186 -3.78 2.30 -3.02
C GLY A 186 -5.07 3.09 -3.27
N SER A 187 -6.04 2.48 -3.97
CA SER A 187 -7.28 3.12 -4.40
C SER A 187 -8.28 3.29 -3.24
N GLY A 188 -8.53 4.51 -2.82
CA GLY A 188 -9.28 4.83 -1.61
C GLY A 188 -10.63 5.53 -1.79
N ASP A 189 -11.18 5.58 -2.99
CA ASP A 189 -12.51 6.18 -3.25
C ASP A 189 -13.64 5.61 -2.37
N SER A 190 -13.52 4.35 -1.97
CA SER A 190 -14.55 3.64 -1.21
C SER A 190 -14.64 4.01 0.26
N LEU A 191 -13.62 4.68 0.83
CA LEU A 191 -13.55 4.94 2.28
C LEU A 191 -13.82 6.41 2.66
N PHE A 192 -14.42 7.21 1.80
CA PHE A 192 -14.74 8.60 2.13
C PHE A 192 -15.66 8.76 3.35
N ASP A 193 -16.60 7.84 3.55
CA ASP A 193 -17.54 7.90 4.68
C ASP A 193 -16.81 7.59 6.00
N GLU A 194 -15.93 6.60 6.02
CA GLU A 194 -15.09 6.24 7.16
C GLU A 194 -14.14 7.38 7.53
N VAL A 195 -13.54 8.01 6.51
CA VAL A 195 -12.66 9.16 6.71
C VAL A 195 -13.42 10.35 7.29
N ARG A 196 -14.61 10.66 6.77
CA ARG A 196 -15.47 11.72 7.34
C ARG A 196 -15.87 11.41 8.78
N ALA A 197 -16.27 10.17 9.05
CA ALA A 197 -16.65 9.72 10.39
C ALA A 197 -15.46 9.77 11.37
N SER A 198 -14.23 9.63 10.90
CA SER A 198 -13.02 9.71 11.73
C SER A 198 -12.68 11.14 12.19
N GLY A 199 -13.17 12.16 11.48
CA GLY A 199 -12.85 13.56 11.72
C GLY A 199 -11.45 14.00 11.28
N ALA A 200 -10.78 13.21 10.40
CA ALA A 200 -9.45 13.52 9.90
C ALA A 200 -9.41 14.86 9.15
N ASP A 201 -8.34 15.64 9.35
CA ASP A 201 -8.11 16.89 8.61
C ASP A 201 -7.75 16.63 7.16
N VAL A 202 -7.01 15.50 6.91
CA VAL A 202 -6.51 15.13 5.57
C VAL A 202 -6.73 13.64 5.35
N TYR A 203 -7.08 13.30 4.10
CA TYR A 203 -7.08 11.93 3.58
C TYR A 203 -6.00 11.78 2.51
N VAL A 204 -5.05 10.86 2.73
CA VAL A 204 -4.00 10.49 1.78
C VAL A 204 -4.33 9.13 1.17
N THR A 205 -4.45 9.07 -0.14
CA THR A 205 -4.75 7.83 -0.89
C THR A 205 -4.29 7.97 -2.35
N SER A 206 -4.62 7.00 -3.20
CA SER A 206 -4.29 7.00 -4.62
C SER A 206 -5.54 6.83 -5.48
N ASP A 207 -5.37 7.01 -6.79
CA ASP A 207 -6.38 6.73 -7.83
C ASP A 207 -7.72 7.44 -7.62
N LEU A 208 -7.71 8.59 -6.97
CA LEU A 208 -8.93 9.37 -6.77
C LEU A 208 -9.54 9.77 -8.12
N ARG A 209 -10.73 9.26 -8.38
CA ARG A 209 -11.50 9.63 -9.57
C ARG A 209 -12.16 10.99 -9.40
N HIS A 210 -12.43 11.66 -10.51
CA HIS A 210 -12.93 13.03 -10.54
C HIS A 210 -14.20 13.22 -9.69
N HIS A 211 -15.25 12.43 -9.93
CA HIS A 211 -16.53 12.64 -9.24
C HIS A 211 -16.45 12.33 -7.73
N PRO A 212 -15.93 11.17 -7.27
CA PRO A 212 -15.80 10.92 -5.83
C PRO A 212 -14.96 11.99 -5.11
N ALA A 213 -13.85 12.43 -5.70
CA ALA A 213 -13.02 13.48 -5.10
C ALA A 213 -13.73 14.84 -5.07
N THR A 214 -14.43 15.22 -6.15
CA THR A 214 -15.19 16.47 -6.23
C THR A 214 -16.32 16.48 -5.21
N ASP A 215 -17.10 15.39 -5.13
CA ASP A 215 -18.21 15.27 -4.19
C ASP A 215 -17.71 15.33 -2.74
N ALA A 216 -16.61 14.65 -2.43
CA ALA A 216 -16.02 14.66 -1.09
C ALA A 216 -15.57 16.06 -0.66
N ILE A 217 -14.86 16.80 -1.52
CA ILE A 217 -14.37 18.15 -1.15
C ILE A 217 -15.51 19.17 -1.12
N GLU A 218 -16.52 19.08 -2.00
CA GLU A 218 -17.68 19.96 -1.95
C GLU A 218 -18.53 19.71 -0.70
N GLN A 219 -18.71 18.45 -0.30
CA GLN A 219 -19.37 18.11 0.96
C GLN A 219 -18.59 18.69 2.16
N ALA A 220 -17.26 18.55 2.17
CA ALA A 220 -16.42 19.11 3.24
C ALA A 220 -16.52 20.64 3.33
N ARG A 221 -16.55 21.35 2.18
CA ARG A 221 -16.77 22.81 2.11
C ARG A 221 -18.14 23.20 2.61
N TYR A 222 -19.17 22.49 2.21
CA TYR A 222 -20.55 22.75 2.65
C TYR A 222 -20.68 22.61 4.16
N GLU A 223 -20.19 21.51 4.74
CA GLU A 223 -20.20 21.28 6.19
C GLU A 223 -19.42 22.38 6.94
N ALA A 224 -18.24 22.77 6.45
CA ALA A 224 -17.47 23.88 7.01
C ALA A 224 -18.25 25.19 7.02
N SER A 225 -19.00 25.47 5.94
CA SER A 225 -19.86 26.67 5.85
C SER A 225 -21.02 26.67 6.85
N LEU A 226 -21.58 25.50 7.14
CA LEU A 226 -22.63 25.35 8.15
C LEU A 226 -22.06 25.56 9.56
N ARG A 227 -20.91 24.96 9.88
CA ARG A 227 -20.22 25.14 11.16
C ARG A 227 -19.82 26.60 11.40
N ALA A 228 -19.36 27.31 10.36
CA ALA A 228 -19.07 28.76 10.42
C ALA A 228 -20.30 29.60 10.77
N ARG A 229 -21.49 29.11 10.49
CA ARG A 229 -22.79 29.73 10.83
C ARG A 229 -23.38 29.25 12.16
N GLY A 230 -22.62 28.46 12.92
CA GLY A 230 -23.05 27.92 14.21
C GLY A 230 -23.95 26.68 14.11
N ILE A 231 -24.11 26.08 12.93
CA ILE A 231 -24.86 24.85 12.72
C ILE A 231 -23.93 23.68 12.94
N MET A 232 -24.17 22.92 14.03
CA MET A 232 -23.36 21.75 14.39
C MET A 232 -23.67 20.58 13.45
N ILE A 233 -22.70 20.21 12.62
CA ILE A 233 -22.75 19.05 11.74
C ILE A 233 -21.35 18.41 11.64
N GLY A 234 -21.29 17.06 11.65
CA GLY A 234 -20.03 16.35 11.58
C GLY A 234 -19.12 16.67 12.80
N HIS A 235 -17.81 16.74 12.55
CA HIS A 235 -16.80 16.95 13.58
C HIS A 235 -16.13 18.32 13.48
N GLY A 236 -15.84 18.92 14.66
CA GLY A 236 -14.89 19.99 14.84
C GLY A 236 -15.38 21.40 14.52
N ASP A 237 -14.44 22.25 14.14
CA ASP A 237 -14.60 23.68 13.83
C ASP A 237 -14.98 23.93 12.36
N ALA A 238 -14.89 25.20 11.92
CA ALA A 238 -15.25 25.63 10.57
C ALA A 238 -14.20 25.30 9.50
N ARG A 239 -13.16 24.50 9.79
CA ARG A 239 -12.18 24.05 8.79
C ARG A 239 -12.82 23.05 7.82
N ILE A 240 -12.31 23.02 6.59
CA ILE A 240 -12.71 22.03 5.57
C ILE A 240 -12.07 20.70 5.93
N ARG A 241 -12.86 19.62 6.04
CA ARG A 241 -12.41 18.27 6.39
C ARG A 241 -13.21 17.19 5.68
N PRO A 242 -12.53 16.16 5.11
CA PRO A 242 -11.08 16.10 4.89
C PRO A 242 -10.61 16.94 3.72
N LEU A 243 -9.37 17.39 3.75
CA LEU A 243 -8.62 17.76 2.56
C LEU A 243 -8.09 16.50 1.90
N LEU A 244 -7.78 16.52 0.59
CA LEU A 244 -7.38 15.32 -0.13
C LEU A 244 -5.94 15.41 -0.61
N VAL A 245 -5.20 14.30 -0.48
CA VAL A 245 -3.89 14.10 -1.11
C VAL A 245 -3.96 12.84 -1.96
N ASN A 246 -3.71 13.01 -3.26
CA ASN A 246 -3.67 11.92 -4.23
C ASN A 246 -2.21 11.61 -4.59
N THR A 247 -1.79 10.36 -4.37
CA THR A 247 -0.41 9.91 -4.54
C THR A 247 -0.29 8.93 -5.72
N PRO A 248 0.90 8.75 -6.30
CA PRO A 248 1.15 7.64 -7.21
C PRO A 248 0.95 6.31 -6.48
N HIS A 249 0.19 5.39 -7.07
CA HIS A 249 -0.31 4.18 -6.44
C HIS A 249 0.83 3.28 -5.95
N SER A 250 1.66 2.77 -6.85
CA SER A 250 2.76 1.87 -6.48
C SER A 250 3.84 2.54 -5.64
N ALA A 251 3.97 3.88 -5.72
CA ALA A 251 4.98 4.62 -4.94
C ALA A 251 4.65 4.62 -3.45
N ILE A 252 3.39 4.92 -3.05
CA ILE A 252 3.00 4.89 -1.64
C ILE A 252 3.04 3.47 -1.07
N GLU A 253 2.63 2.47 -1.84
CA GLU A 253 2.63 1.07 -1.41
C GLU A 253 4.03 0.47 -1.31
N SER A 254 4.99 0.97 -2.11
CA SER A 254 6.39 0.54 -2.03
C SER A 254 7.05 0.85 -0.68
N LEU A 255 6.47 1.73 0.14
CA LEU A 255 6.91 2.00 1.51
C LEU A 255 6.82 0.78 2.41
N TRP A 256 5.92 -0.18 2.12
CA TRP A 256 5.86 -1.46 2.83
C TRP A 256 7.20 -2.19 2.85
N PHE A 257 7.97 -2.09 1.77
CA PHE A 257 9.24 -2.80 1.67
C PHE A 257 10.30 -2.26 2.63
N ASP A 258 10.13 -1.08 3.23
CA ASP A 258 10.98 -0.59 4.31
C ASP A 258 10.89 -1.48 5.57
N TYR A 259 9.78 -2.21 5.72
CA TYR A 259 9.63 -3.25 6.74
C TYR A 259 9.95 -4.64 6.20
N ALA A 260 9.33 -5.03 5.08
CA ALA A 260 9.35 -6.41 4.61
C ALA A 260 10.77 -6.94 4.32
N VAL A 261 11.68 -6.09 3.81
CA VAL A 261 13.09 -6.45 3.53
C VAL A 261 13.89 -6.79 4.81
N HIS A 262 13.39 -6.41 5.98
CA HIS A 262 14.00 -6.72 7.28
C HIS A 262 13.21 -7.81 8.01
N ASP A 263 11.90 -7.68 8.07
CA ASP A 263 11.04 -8.56 8.85
C ASP A 263 10.97 -9.98 8.29
N VAL A 264 10.91 -10.12 6.95
CA VAL A 264 10.80 -11.42 6.29
C VAL A 264 12.05 -12.28 6.50
N PRO A 265 13.29 -11.83 6.15
CA PRO A 265 14.47 -12.66 6.34
C PRO A 265 14.73 -12.97 7.80
N GLU A 266 14.43 -12.05 8.72
CA GLU A 266 14.55 -12.28 10.17
C GLU A 266 13.58 -13.36 10.67
N ALA A 267 12.33 -13.33 10.19
CA ALA A 267 11.34 -14.35 10.54
C ALA A 267 11.67 -15.72 9.94
N VAL A 268 12.16 -15.76 8.68
CA VAL A 268 12.64 -17.00 8.05
C VAL A 268 13.81 -17.58 8.80
N GLU A 269 14.81 -16.77 9.18
CA GLU A 269 15.96 -17.22 9.97
C GLU A 269 15.53 -17.78 11.33
N ARG A 270 14.61 -17.13 12.03
CA ARG A 270 14.06 -17.65 13.30
C ARG A 270 13.35 -18.99 13.16
N ALA A 271 12.63 -19.17 12.04
CA ALA A 271 11.84 -20.39 11.81
C ALA A 271 12.66 -21.55 11.29
N THR A 272 13.74 -21.30 10.53
CA THR A 272 14.46 -22.34 9.77
C THR A 272 15.95 -22.46 10.15
N GLY A 273 16.51 -21.47 10.85
CA GLY A 273 17.94 -21.36 11.11
C GLY A 273 18.76 -20.80 9.91
N GLU A 274 18.12 -20.45 8.82
CA GLU A 274 18.75 -20.02 7.58
C GLU A 274 18.20 -18.65 7.16
N ARG A 275 19.09 -17.69 6.84
CA ARG A 275 18.72 -16.34 6.42
C ARG A 275 18.87 -16.18 4.90
N PRO A 276 17.79 -15.93 4.15
CA PRO A 276 17.89 -15.69 2.72
C PRO A 276 18.55 -14.32 2.42
N GLU A 277 19.21 -14.24 1.27
CA GLU A 277 19.67 -12.97 0.70
C GLU A 277 18.48 -12.13 0.21
N ILE A 278 18.58 -10.81 0.31
CA ILE A 278 17.48 -9.90 -0.02
C ILE A 278 17.88 -8.94 -1.14
N GLU A 279 16.98 -8.82 -2.12
CA GLU A 279 17.08 -7.89 -3.23
C GLU A 279 15.85 -6.97 -3.26
N ARG A 280 16.02 -5.67 -3.04
CA ARG A 280 14.95 -4.70 -3.31
C ARG A 280 15.06 -4.22 -4.75
N ILE A 281 14.01 -4.45 -5.54
CA ILE A 281 13.91 -3.95 -6.91
C ILE A 281 13.17 -2.61 -6.86
N THR A 282 13.88 -1.54 -7.24
CA THR A 282 13.35 -0.16 -7.17
C THR A 282 12.90 0.37 -8.53
N ILE A 283 12.55 -0.52 -9.46
CA ILE A 283 11.97 -0.12 -10.74
C ILE A 283 10.65 0.58 -10.46
N VAL A 284 10.52 1.82 -10.94
CA VAL A 284 9.26 2.55 -10.89
C VAL A 284 8.29 1.93 -11.88
N THR A 285 7.16 1.47 -11.38
CA THR A 285 6.12 0.78 -12.16
C THR A 285 4.90 1.66 -12.44
N ASP A 286 4.94 2.92 -12.00
CA ASP A 286 3.94 3.93 -12.38
C ASP A 286 3.85 4.03 -13.91
N PRO A 287 2.65 3.88 -14.51
CA PRO A 287 2.52 3.83 -15.97
C PRO A 287 2.66 5.18 -16.66
N TRP A 288 2.61 6.28 -15.90
CA TRP A 288 2.66 7.63 -16.43
C TRP A 288 4.11 8.10 -16.60
N THR A 289 4.52 8.33 -17.85
CA THR A 289 5.90 8.67 -18.18
C THR A 289 6.09 10.13 -18.62
N ILE A 290 5.00 10.89 -18.76
CA ILE A 290 5.03 12.30 -19.16
C ILE A 290 3.96 13.04 -18.36
N CYS A 291 4.35 14.12 -17.68
CA CYS A 291 3.45 15.07 -17.05
C CYS A 291 3.71 16.46 -17.63
N VAL A 292 2.68 17.08 -18.24
CA VAL A 292 2.73 18.46 -18.74
C VAL A 292 1.91 19.35 -17.81
N ARG A 293 2.53 20.43 -17.30
CA ARG A 293 1.92 21.42 -16.38
C ARG A 293 1.94 22.80 -16.96
#